data_44d72c5d92a14161be4cdbcf9ec2dc85
#
_entry.id   44d72c5d92a14161be4cdbcf9ec2dc85
#
_cell.length_a   1.000
_cell.length_b   1.000
_cell.length_c   1.000
_cell.angle_alpha   90.00
_cell.angle_beta   90.00
_cell.angle_gamma   90.00
#
_symmetry.space_group_name_H-M   'P 1'
#
loop_
_entity.id
_entity.type
_entity.pdbx_description
1 polymer ?
#
loop_
_entity_poly.entity_id
_entity_poly.type
_entity_poly.pdbx_seq_one_letter_code
_entity_poly.pdbx_strand_id
1 'polypeptide(L)'
;MYNWIIIVGGIFAFFAAMGIGANDVANAYATSVGSKALTVKQAVVLATIFETAGAVLMGSHVTNTIRKGIADYKCFEEQPELLMYGCMWVVLAVGLWLFLASYLEMPVSTTHSCVGGMIGMAIALKGTGCVIWYKPVTTFPYVGGVSGIILSWFLSPLFSAIFAAGLFYVLRIFVLRHEFETNRINWTYPLLIGTTMTINTFFIIYKGAKGLGLDKTPVGVAIGTAFGVGAFSAIATIPFVPRIKKFVTDKFNNEGNEIEMSHIEKTIENDMNNNKNTLNIQSNKEFERIVDLHENAEKFNEKTEYTFRYLQIFTAICDSFSHGANDVANAIGPFAAMWAIHNSQDLNKKNDMDADAYWILGLGGIGISLGLLLYGYRIMHAIGTKLIKITPSRGVAIELASALVIIAGSRLKIPLSTTHCQVGATVGVGALENPKTCSGINCKVFIKTALGWIITCIIVGITAGVLTAQGAYAPAIYNYCPGNTTV
;
A
#
# COMPACT_ATOMS: atom_id res chain seq x y z
N MET A 1 21.29 -14.67 24.97
CA MET A 1 21.09 -13.86 23.76
C MET A 1 20.43 -12.54 24.12
N TYR A 2 20.63 -11.47 23.40
CA TYR A 2 20.25 -10.09 23.78
C TYR A 2 18.74 -9.85 23.73
N ASN A 3 18.01 -10.22 24.79
CA ASN A 3 16.54 -10.06 24.87
C ASN A 3 16.09 -8.60 24.67
N TRP A 4 16.91 -7.64 25.08
CA TRP A 4 16.61 -6.23 24.90
C TRP A 4 16.45 -5.82 23.43
N ILE A 5 17.21 -6.43 22.48
CA ILE A 5 17.09 -6.17 21.05
C ILE A 5 15.71 -6.57 20.54
N ILE A 6 15.17 -7.69 21.03
CA ILE A 6 13.82 -8.15 20.64
C ILE A 6 12.75 -7.19 21.17
N ILE A 7 12.86 -6.78 22.43
CA ILE A 7 11.88 -5.87 23.03
C ILE A 7 11.90 -4.51 22.32
N VAL A 8 13.08 -3.89 22.20
CA VAL A 8 13.22 -2.59 21.53
C VAL A 8 12.89 -2.70 20.04
N GLY A 9 13.34 -3.76 19.37
CA GLY A 9 13.03 -4.02 17.98
C GLY A 9 11.54 -4.22 17.71
N GLY A 10 10.82 -4.88 18.62
CA GLY A 10 9.36 -5.02 18.54
C GLY A 10 8.63 -3.68 18.68
N ILE A 11 9.08 -2.82 19.60
CA ILE A 11 8.55 -1.45 19.76
C ILE A 11 8.81 -0.64 18.48
N PHE A 12 10.02 -0.71 17.92
CA PHE A 12 10.36 0.01 16.69
C PHE A 12 9.62 -0.54 15.46
N ALA A 13 9.40 -1.85 15.39
CA ALA A 13 8.62 -2.46 14.32
C ALA A 13 7.14 -2.02 14.38
N PHE A 14 6.56 -1.95 15.58
CA PHE A 14 5.23 -1.39 15.79
C PHE A 14 5.17 0.08 15.38
N PHE A 15 6.15 0.88 15.77
CA PHE A 15 6.29 2.28 15.36
C PHE A 15 6.43 2.41 13.83
N ALA A 16 7.23 1.56 13.18
CA ALA A 16 7.32 1.50 11.72
C ALA A 16 5.97 1.14 11.07
N ALA A 17 5.25 0.18 11.63
CA ALA A 17 3.92 -0.18 11.16
C ALA A 17 2.92 0.98 11.28
N MET A 18 2.98 1.76 12.37
CA MET A 18 2.22 3.01 12.47
C MET A 18 2.62 4.02 11.39
N GLY A 19 3.92 4.14 11.07
CA GLY A 19 4.40 4.96 9.96
C GLY A 19 3.81 4.53 8.61
N ILE A 20 3.72 3.21 8.36
CA ILE A 20 3.06 2.66 7.16
C ILE A 20 1.60 3.10 7.11
N GLY A 21 0.86 2.94 8.19
CA GLY A 21 -0.54 3.37 8.26
C GLY A 21 -0.73 4.87 8.05
N ALA A 22 0.18 5.67 8.60
CA ALA A 22 0.15 7.13 8.48
C ALA A 22 0.40 7.63 7.05
N ASN A 23 1.24 6.93 6.27
CA ASN A 23 1.65 7.37 4.94
C ASN A 23 1.00 6.56 3.82
N ASP A 24 1.06 5.24 3.85
CA ASP A 24 0.80 4.39 2.69
C ASP A 24 -0.65 3.90 2.62
N VAL A 25 -1.26 3.51 3.73
CA VAL A 25 -2.70 3.11 3.75
C VAL A 25 -3.61 4.25 3.31
N ALA A 26 -3.17 5.47 3.52
CA ALA A 26 -3.87 6.65 3.00
C ALA A 26 -4.05 6.59 1.47
N ASN A 27 -3.15 5.93 0.74
CA ASN A 27 -3.25 5.75 -0.70
C ASN A 27 -4.46 4.88 -1.07
N ALA A 28 -4.68 3.76 -0.38
CA ALA A 28 -5.79 2.85 -0.64
C ALA A 28 -7.18 3.49 -0.46
N TYR A 29 -7.28 4.47 0.44
CA TYR A 29 -8.55 5.17 0.72
C TYR A 29 -8.62 6.59 0.15
N ALA A 30 -7.53 7.13 -0.40
CA ALA A 30 -7.53 8.49 -0.95
C ALA A 30 -8.56 8.69 -2.05
N THR A 31 -8.74 7.69 -2.92
CA THR A 31 -9.73 7.70 -4.00
C THR A 31 -11.15 7.70 -3.45
N SER A 32 -11.45 6.85 -2.47
CA SER A 32 -12.77 6.73 -1.86
C SER A 32 -13.14 7.93 -0.97
N VAL A 33 -12.16 8.54 -0.29
CA VAL A 33 -12.36 9.78 0.47
C VAL A 33 -12.43 10.98 -0.48
N GLY A 34 -11.58 11.03 -1.51
CA GLY A 34 -11.56 12.09 -2.53
C GLY A 34 -12.83 12.14 -3.36
N SER A 35 -13.42 10.99 -3.71
CA SER A 35 -14.72 10.89 -4.39
C SER A 35 -15.93 11.08 -3.44
N LYS A 36 -15.67 11.24 -2.14
CA LYS A 36 -16.68 11.28 -1.07
C LYS A 36 -17.52 9.98 -0.93
N ALA A 37 -17.01 8.86 -1.43
CA ALA A 37 -17.62 7.55 -1.21
C ALA A 37 -17.57 7.15 0.26
N LEU A 38 -16.49 7.50 0.96
CA LEU A 38 -16.28 7.27 2.38
C LEU A 38 -15.88 8.56 3.10
N THR A 39 -16.27 8.68 4.36
CA THR A 39 -15.66 9.63 5.28
C THR A 39 -14.35 9.07 5.82
N VAL A 40 -13.43 9.94 6.26
CA VAL A 40 -12.17 9.51 6.89
C VAL A 40 -12.40 8.54 8.05
N LYS A 41 -13.42 8.78 8.89
CA LYS A 41 -13.76 7.89 10.03
C LYS A 41 -14.16 6.49 9.55
N GLN A 42 -14.99 6.40 8.49
CA GLN A 42 -15.39 5.12 7.91
C GLN A 42 -14.20 4.39 7.27
N ALA A 43 -13.33 5.12 6.56
CA ALA A 43 -12.11 4.58 5.98
C ALA A 43 -11.21 3.95 7.06
N VAL A 44 -11.02 4.62 8.19
CA VAL A 44 -10.22 4.10 9.33
C VAL A 44 -10.82 2.80 9.89
N VAL A 45 -12.14 2.75 10.09
CA VAL A 45 -12.80 1.53 10.59
C VAL A 45 -12.62 0.36 9.61
N LEU A 46 -12.83 0.60 8.33
CA LEU A 46 -12.63 -0.43 7.30
C LEU A 46 -11.17 -0.87 7.19
N ALA A 47 -10.23 0.07 7.21
CA ALA A 47 -8.80 -0.23 7.21
C ALA A 47 -8.41 -1.10 8.42
N THR A 48 -8.88 -0.77 9.62
CA THR A 48 -8.57 -1.56 10.82
C THR A 48 -8.93 -3.02 10.65
N ILE A 49 -10.05 -3.33 10.01
CA ILE A 49 -10.50 -4.70 9.79
C ILE A 49 -9.73 -5.34 8.64
N PHE A 50 -9.68 -4.70 7.47
CA PHE A 50 -9.25 -5.35 6.23
C PHE A 50 -7.74 -5.31 6.03
N GLU A 51 -7.03 -4.26 6.49
CA GLU A 51 -5.56 -4.24 6.55
C GLU A 51 -5.04 -5.35 7.48
N THR A 52 -5.62 -5.43 8.70
CA THR A 52 -5.22 -6.48 9.65
C THR A 52 -5.55 -7.88 9.12
N ALA A 53 -6.70 -8.06 8.48
CA ALA A 53 -7.04 -9.34 7.87
C ALA A 53 -6.07 -9.71 6.74
N GLY A 54 -5.75 -8.77 5.85
CA GLY A 54 -4.78 -8.96 4.78
C GLY A 54 -3.40 -9.33 5.31
N ALA A 55 -2.93 -8.57 6.31
CA ALA A 55 -1.66 -8.81 7.00
C ALA A 55 -1.56 -10.23 7.56
N VAL A 56 -2.55 -10.66 8.33
CA VAL A 56 -2.56 -11.98 8.99
C VAL A 56 -2.73 -13.13 7.99
N LEU A 57 -3.65 -12.98 7.03
CA LEU A 57 -3.99 -14.06 6.10
C LEU A 57 -2.98 -14.26 4.98
N MET A 58 -2.28 -13.20 4.54
CA MET A 58 -1.38 -13.28 3.39
C MET A 58 0.00 -12.66 3.57
N GLY A 59 0.24 -11.86 4.62
CA GLY A 59 1.49 -11.11 4.81
C GLY A 59 2.75 -11.97 4.95
N SER A 60 2.63 -13.23 5.36
CA SER A 60 3.77 -14.13 5.56
C SER A 60 4.63 -14.35 4.30
N HIS A 61 4.03 -14.32 3.11
CA HIS A 61 4.75 -14.57 1.87
C HIS A 61 5.77 -13.47 1.52
N VAL A 62 5.34 -12.21 1.62
CA VAL A 62 6.19 -11.04 1.36
C VAL A 62 7.20 -10.84 2.48
N THR A 63 6.79 -11.06 3.73
CA THR A 63 7.67 -11.00 4.92
C THR A 63 8.90 -11.87 4.75
N ASN A 64 8.75 -13.09 4.23
CA ASN A 64 9.88 -13.99 3.97
C ASN A 64 10.84 -13.44 2.89
N THR A 65 10.32 -12.76 1.88
CA THR A 65 11.16 -12.15 0.84
C THR A 65 11.96 -10.97 1.38
N ILE A 66 11.35 -10.09 2.16
CA ILE A 66 12.05 -9.00 2.83
C ILE A 66 13.11 -9.54 3.78
N ARG A 67 12.78 -10.56 4.57
CA ARG A 67 13.67 -11.16 5.55
C ARG A 67 14.95 -11.75 4.93
N LYS A 68 14.84 -12.47 3.80
CA LYS A 68 15.92 -13.27 3.20
C LYS A 68 16.31 -12.88 1.78
N GLY A 69 15.69 -11.89 1.20
CA GLY A 69 15.86 -11.54 -0.21
C GLY A 69 16.79 -10.36 -0.47
N ILE A 70 17.24 -9.65 0.56
CA ILE A 70 18.00 -8.40 0.42
C ILE A 70 19.42 -8.56 0.98
N ALA A 71 19.57 -8.94 2.25
CA ALA A 71 20.86 -9.22 2.86
C ALA A 71 21.18 -10.72 2.81
N ASP A 72 22.44 -11.06 2.50
CA ASP A 72 22.89 -12.46 2.54
C ASP A 72 23.23 -12.84 3.99
N TYR A 73 22.42 -13.73 4.53
CA TYR A 73 22.57 -14.19 5.91
C TYR A 73 23.86 -14.96 6.15
N LYS A 74 24.47 -15.51 5.10
CA LYS A 74 25.78 -16.17 5.21
C LYS A 74 26.87 -15.25 5.73
N CYS A 75 26.78 -13.97 5.43
CA CYS A 75 27.72 -12.97 5.94
C CYS A 75 27.66 -12.80 7.47
N PHE A 76 26.59 -13.28 8.10
CA PHE A 76 26.29 -13.09 9.52
C PHE A 76 26.29 -14.40 10.31
N GLU A 77 26.71 -15.54 9.71
CA GLU A 77 26.70 -16.86 10.36
C GLU A 77 27.52 -16.86 11.66
N GLU A 78 28.64 -16.16 11.69
CA GLU A 78 29.50 -16.04 12.88
C GLU A 78 29.00 -15.02 13.91
N GLN A 79 28.15 -14.09 13.50
CA GLN A 79 27.68 -12.96 14.32
C GLN A 79 26.19 -12.66 14.05
N PRO A 80 25.29 -13.60 14.36
CA PRO A 80 23.85 -13.42 14.08
C PRO A 80 23.22 -12.27 14.86
N GLU A 81 23.75 -11.94 16.05
CA GLU A 81 23.34 -10.80 16.86
C GLU A 81 23.56 -9.47 16.16
N LEU A 82 24.58 -9.37 15.30
CA LEU A 82 24.86 -8.17 14.54
C LEU A 82 23.77 -7.89 13.49
N LEU A 83 23.23 -8.96 12.86
CA LEU A 83 22.09 -8.86 11.97
C LEU A 83 20.83 -8.45 12.74
N MET A 84 20.59 -9.00 13.94
CA MET A 84 19.47 -8.58 14.80
C MET A 84 19.56 -7.11 15.14
N TYR A 85 20.74 -6.64 15.56
CA TYR A 85 21.01 -5.26 15.89
C TYR A 85 20.75 -4.34 14.69
N GLY A 86 21.26 -4.70 13.52
CA GLY A 86 21.03 -3.94 12.30
C GLY A 86 19.55 -3.86 11.90
N CYS A 87 18.82 -4.98 11.95
CA CYS A 87 17.38 -5.01 11.67
C CYS A 87 16.57 -4.10 12.62
N MET A 88 16.97 -3.98 13.89
CA MET A 88 16.36 -3.07 14.85
C MET A 88 16.47 -1.60 14.40
N TRP A 89 17.63 -1.19 13.88
CA TRP A 89 17.82 0.16 13.36
C TRP A 89 17.12 0.40 12.03
N VAL A 90 17.00 -0.63 11.20
CA VAL A 90 16.22 -0.54 9.95
C VAL A 90 14.78 -0.18 10.24
N VAL A 91 14.09 -0.89 11.16
CA VAL A 91 12.69 -0.57 11.45
C VAL A 91 12.51 0.79 12.09
N LEU A 92 13.46 1.25 12.93
CA LEU A 92 13.43 2.60 13.46
C LEU A 92 13.58 3.64 12.34
N ALA A 93 14.56 3.48 11.44
CA ALA A 93 14.79 4.41 10.34
C ALA A 93 13.58 4.50 9.39
N VAL A 94 12.94 3.36 9.10
CA VAL A 94 11.69 3.29 8.33
C VAL A 94 10.59 4.10 9.00
N GLY A 95 10.35 3.86 10.29
CA GLY A 95 9.31 4.57 11.04
C GLY A 95 9.54 6.09 11.07
N LEU A 96 10.75 6.52 11.41
CA LEU A 96 11.12 7.95 11.45
C LEU A 96 10.90 8.64 10.10
N TRP A 97 11.33 8.00 9.00
CA TRP A 97 11.15 8.55 7.67
C TRP A 97 9.68 8.65 7.27
N LEU A 98 8.89 7.61 7.52
CA LEU A 98 7.46 7.59 7.16
C LEU A 98 6.66 8.66 7.92
N PHE A 99 6.93 8.87 9.20
CA PHE A 99 6.30 9.96 9.96
C PHE A 99 6.74 11.34 9.46
N LEU A 100 8.03 11.52 9.15
CA LEU A 100 8.52 12.77 8.57
C LEU A 100 7.89 13.04 7.20
N ALA A 101 7.83 12.03 6.33
CA ALA A 101 7.19 12.13 5.02
C ALA A 101 5.70 12.46 5.13
N SER A 102 5.00 11.84 6.08
CA SER A 102 3.58 12.14 6.36
C SER A 102 3.38 13.57 6.88
N TYR A 103 4.30 14.04 7.72
CA TYR A 103 4.28 15.43 8.18
C TYR A 103 4.46 16.43 7.02
N LEU A 104 5.32 16.09 6.05
CA LEU A 104 5.58 16.89 4.85
C LEU A 104 4.52 16.68 3.73
N GLU A 105 3.47 15.93 3.99
CA GLU A 105 2.43 15.56 3.01
C GLU A 105 3.01 14.93 1.74
N MET A 106 4.06 14.14 1.89
CA MET A 106 4.72 13.43 0.80
C MET A 106 4.32 11.96 0.82
N PRO A 107 3.58 11.47 -0.20
CA PRO A 107 3.35 10.04 -0.35
C PRO A 107 4.65 9.37 -0.79
N VAL A 108 5.18 8.49 0.06
CA VAL A 108 6.43 7.77 -0.20
C VAL A 108 6.18 6.27 -0.15
N SER A 109 7.10 5.49 -0.71
CA SER A 109 6.97 4.03 -0.73
C SER A 109 7.59 3.40 0.52
N THR A 110 6.80 2.65 1.25
CA THR A 110 7.24 1.87 2.42
C THR A 110 8.19 0.75 2.03
N THR A 111 7.97 0.12 0.86
CA THR A 111 8.87 -0.90 0.31
C THR A 111 10.25 -0.32 0.01
N HIS A 112 10.32 0.88 -0.59
CA HIS A 112 11.60 1.57 -0.82
C HIS A 112 12.32 1.88 0.49
N SER A 113 11.57 2.31 1.51
CA SER A 113 12.10 2.58 2.85
C SER A 113 12.74 1.33 3.44
N CYS A 114 12.02 0.22 3.46
CA CYS A 114 12.51 -1.03 4.05
C CYS A 114 13.70 -1.60 3.26
N VAL A 115 13.60 -1.66 1.93
CA VAL A 115 14.68 -2.17 1.07
C VAL A 115 15.94 -1.30 1.19
N GLY A 116 15.79 0.02 1.13
CA GLY A 116 16.90 0.95 1.34
C GLY A 116 17.56 0.76 2.70
N GLY A 117 16.77 0.65 3.77
CA GLY A 117 17.27 0.41 5.12
C GLY A 117 18.05 -0.91 5.25
N MET A 118 17.52 -2.00 4.68
CA MET A 118 18.19 -3.30 4.68
C MET A 118 19.51 -3.28 3.89
N ILE A 119 19.55 -2.59 2.75
CA ILE A 119 20.77 -2.40 1.96
C ILE A 119 21.80 -1.58 2.76
N GLY A 120 21.39 -0.44 3.32
CA GLY A 120 22.27 0.44 4.09
C GLY A 120 22.87 -0.26 5.31
N MET A 121 22.06 -1.01 6.03
CA MET A 121 22.49 -1.84 7.15
C MET A 121 23.52 -2.91 6.72
N ALA A 122 23.23 -3.66 5.65
CA ALA A 122 24.10 -4.73 5.17
C ALA A 122 25.46 -4.17 4.71
N ILE A 123 25.45 -3.05 3.97
CA ILE A 123 26.68 -2.37 3.53
C ILE A 123 27.48 -1.87 4.73
N ALA A 124 26.84 -1.26 5.72
CA ALA A 124 27.50 -0.73 6.91
C ALA A 124 28.18 -1.81 7.74
N LEU A 125 27.58 -3.00 7.86
CA LEU A 125 28.09 -4.07 8.70
C LEU A 125 29.12 -4.99 8.01
N LYS A 126 28.90 -5.34 6.77
CA LYS A 126 29.64 -6.39 6.07
C LYS A 126 30.06 -5.99 4.63
N GLY A 127 29.74 -4.77 4.19
CA GLY A 127 30.08 -4.27 2.87
C GLY A 127 29.08 -4.70 1.77
N THR A 128 29.34 -4.22 0.55
CA THR A 128 28.44 -4.39 -0.60
C THR A 128 28.31 -5.85 -1.06
N GLY A 129 29.27 -6.71 -0.76
CA GLY A 129 29.24 -8.14 -1.08
C GLY A 129 28.17 -8.92 -0.32
N CYS A 130 27.65 -8.39 0.77
CA CYS A 130 26.59 -9.01 1.59
C CYS A 130 25.19 -8.54 1.21
N VAL A 131 25.05 -7.76 0.16
CA VAL A 131 23.75 -7.44 -0.44
C VAL A 131 23.50 -8.40 -1.60
N ILE A 132 22.32 -9.04 -1.61
CA ILE A 132 21.90 -9.92 -2.71
C ILE A 132 21.43 -9.04 -3.87
N TRP A 133 22.37 -8.51 -4.65
CA TRP A 133 22.04 -7.63 -5.78
C TRP A 133 21.25 -8.34 -6.85
N TYR A 134 21.62 -9.57 -7.18
CA TYR A 134 20.98 -10.37 -8.23
C TYR A 134 20.94 -11.84 -7.81
N LYS A 135 19.80 -12.48 -8.08
CA LYS A 135 19.61 -13.91 -7.90
C LYS A 135 18.69 -14.44 -9.00
N PRO A 136 19.10 -15.42 -9.80
CA PRO A 136 18.19 -16.04 -10.76
C PRO A 136 17.10 -16.82 -10.02
N VAL A 137 15.85 -16.68 -10.47
CA VAL A 137 14.70 -17.41 -9.96
C VAL A 137 13.94 -18.07 -11.10
N THR A 138 13.26 -19.18 -10.83
CA THR A 138 12.55 -19.98 -11.86
C THR A 138 11.13 -19.49 -12.13
N THR A 139 10.64 -18.56 -11.34
CA THR A 139 9.30 -17.98 -11.48
C THR A 139 9.40 -16.53 -11.96
N PHE A 140 8.35 -16.04 -12.63
CA PHE A 140 8.27 -14.63 -13.00
C PHE A 140 8.52 -13.73 -11.78
N PRO A 141 9.34 -12.68 -11.89
CA PRO A 141 9.93 -12.07 -13.08
C PRO A 141 11.30 -12.64 -13.49
N TYR A 142 11.66 -13.85 -13.07
CA TYR A 142 12.92 -14.56 -13.34
C TYR A 142 14.18 -13.90 -12.77
N VAL A 143 14.02 -12.79 -12.09
CA VAL A 143 15.05 -11.99 -11.44
C VAL A 143 14.67 -11.83 -9.96
N GLY A 144 15.55 -12.19 -9.06
CA GLY A 144 15.40 -12.05 -7.61
C GLY A 144 16.49 -11.15 -7.02
N GLY A 145 16.48 -11.01 -5.69
CA GLY A 145 17.33 -10.07 -4.99
C GLY A 145 16.87 -8.62 -5.19
N VAL A 146 17.75 -7.68 -4.91
CA VAL A 146 17.46 -6.23 -5.03
C VAL A 146 17.06 -5.85 -6.46
N SER A 147 17.71 -6.42 -7.49
CA SER A 147 17.35 -6.15 -8.89
C SER A 147 15.93 -6.59 -9.25
N GLY A 148 15.46 -7.70 -8.70
CA GLY A 148 14.06 -8.14 -8.88
C GLY A 148 13.07 -7.19 -8.20
N ILE A 149 13.42 -6.67 -7.04
CA ILE A 149 12.61 -5.67 -6.33
C ILE A 149 12.58 -4.35 -7.11
N ILE A 150 13.73 -3.86 -7.58
CA ILE A 150 13.80 -2.64 -8.40
C ILE A 150 13.00 -2.81 -9.69
N LEU A 151 13.10 -3.97 -10.36
CA LEU A 151 12.29 -4.27 -11.55
C LEU A 151 10.78 -4.17 -11.25
N SER A 152 10.36 -4.66 -10.07
CA SER A 152 8.96 -4.59 -9.67
C SER A 152 8.46 -3.14 -9.50
N TRP A 153 9.33 -2.18 -9.15
CA TRP A 153 8.99 -0.77 -9.02
C TRP A 153 8.60 -0.10 -10.35
N PHE A 154 9.05 -0.66 -11.47
CA PHE A 154 8.65 -0.23 -12.82
C PHE A 154 7.46 -1.03 -13.34
N LEU A 155 7.44 -2.34 -13.09
CA LEU A 155 6.38 -3.20 -13.60
C LEU A 155 5.05 -2.96 -12.87
N SER A 156 5.08 -2.72 -11.56
CA SER A 156 3.85 -2.55 -10.77
C SER A 156 3.01 -1.34 -11.22
N PRO A 157 3.54 -0.12 -11.36
CA PRO A 157 2.76 1.01 -11.84
C PRO A 157 2.32 0.84 -13.30
N LEU A 158 3.14 0.20 -14.14
CA LEU A 158 2.80 -0.07 -15.53
C LEU A 158 1.59 -1.01 -15.65
N PHE A 159 1.63 -2.14 -14.95
CA PHE A 159 0.50 -3.08 -14.98
C PHE A 159 -0.75 -2.47 -14.37
N SER A 160 -0.62 -1.77 -13.23
CA SER A 160 -1.76 -1.08 -12.61
C SER A 160 -2.36 -0.03 -13.54
N ALA A 161 -1.53 0.74 -14.24
CA ALA A 161 -2.00 1.73 -15.22
C ALA A 161 -2.77 1.07 -16.38
N ILE A 162 -2.24 -0.01 -16.95
CA ILE A 162 -2.87 -0.73 -18.07
C ILE A 162 -4.21 -1.34 -17.62
N PHE A 163 -4.24 -2.00 -16.46
CA PHE A 163 -5.47 -2.62 -15.94
C PHE A 163 -6.52 -1.56 -15.58
N ALA A 164 -6.13 -0.47 -14.91
CA ALA A 164 -7.04 0.60 -14.53
C ALA A 164 -7.60 1.32 -15.75
N ALA A 165 -6.74 1.67 -16.72
CA ALA A 165 -7.16 2.27 -17.98
C ALA A 165 -8.10 1.35 -18.75
N GLY A 166 -7.77 0.06 -18.89
CA GLY A 166 -8.61 -0.93 -19.57
C GLY A 166 -9.97 -1.08 -18.89
N LEU A 167 -10.01 -1.21 -17.57
CA LEU A 167 -11.25 -1.33 -16.82
C LEU A 167 -12.10 -0.07 -16.91
N PHE A 168 -11.50 1.10 -16.72
CA PHE A 168 -12.22 2.37 -16.84
C PHE A 168 -12.72 2.62 -18.26
N TYR A 169 -11.93 2.27 -19.29
CA TYR A 169 -12.36 2.37 -20.69
C TYR A 169 -13.60 1.50 -20.96
N VAL A 170 -13.61 0.28 -20.46
CA VAL A 170 -14.77 -0.63 -20.57
C VAL A 170 -15.97 -0.04 -19.83
N LEU A 171 -15.82 0.40 -18.58
CA LEU A 171 -16.89 1.04 -17.82
C LEU A 171 -17.42 2.30 -18.50
N ARG A 172 -16.52 3.13 -19.05
CA ARG A 172 -16.84 4.38 -19.73
C ARG A 172 -17.70 4.16 -20.96
N ILE A 173 -17.33 3.20 -21.83
CA ILE A 173 -18.07 2.93 -23.07
C ILE A 173 -19.33 2.14 -22.82
N PHE A 174 -19.24 1.06 -22.03
CA PHE A 174 -20.36 0.14 -21.91
C PHE A 174 -21.38 0.55 -20.85
N VAL A 175 -21.02 1.42 -19.90
CA VAL A 175 -21.91 1.86 -18.82
C VAL A 175 -22.12 3.36 -18.82
N LEU A 176 -21.07 4.16 -18.59
CA LEU A 176 -21.19 5.58 -18.25
C LEU A 176 -21.67 6.47 -19.41
N ARG A 177 -21.31 6.12 -20.66
CA ARG A 177 -21.72 6.88 -21.88
C ARG A 177 -22.96 6.31 -22.55
N HIS A 178 -23.58 5.28 -21.97
CA HIS A 178 -24.69 4.62 -22.60
C HIS A 178 -26.03 5.27 -22.22
N GLU A 179 -26.96 5.40 -23.17
CA GLU A 179 -28.31 5.99 -22.94
C GLU A 179 -29.08 5.32 -21.78
N PHE A 180 -28.89 4.01 -21.57
CA PHE A 180 -29.51 3.24 -20.51
C PHE A 180 -28.52 2.89 -19.39
N GLU A 181 -27.64 3.82 -19.00
CA GLU A 181 -26.57 3.62 -18.02
C GLU A 181 -27.07 3.04 -16.69
N THR A 182 -28.18 3.57 -16.15
CA THR A 182 -28.79 3.09 -14.91
C THR A 182 -29.28 1.64 -14.98
N ASN A 183 -29.66 1.15 -16.15
CA ASN A 183 -30.08 -0.25 -16.32
C ASN A 183 -28.86 -1.17 -16.43
N ARG A 184 -27.76 -0.70 -17.01
CA ARG A 184 -26.51 -1.47 -17.14
C ARG A 184 -25.82 -1.71 -15.82
N ILE A 185 -26.01 -0.85 -14.83
CA ILE A 185 -25.56 -1.06 -13.45
C ILE A 185 -26.08 -2.40 -12.89
N ASN A 186 -27.27 -2.85 -13.25
CA ASN A 186 -27.83 -4.11 -12.76
C ASN A 186 -26.93 -5.32 -13.06
N TRP A 187 -26.18 -5.28 -14.17
CA TRP A 187 -25.25 -6.33 -14.56
C TRP A 187 -23.81 -6.03 -14.16
N THR A 188 -23.44 -4.76 -14.15
CA THR A 188 -22.08 -4.31 -13.82
C THR A 188 -21.71 -4.67 -12.39
N TYR A 189 -22.61 -4.47 -11.43
CA TYR A 189 -22.35 -4.77 -10.02
C TYR A 189 -22.12 -6.27 -9.76
N PRO A 190 -23.05 -7.17 -10.11
CA PRO A 190 -22.80 -8.60 -9.89
C PRO A 190 -21.54 -9.09 -10.61
N LEU A 191 -21.28 -8.61 -11.82
CA LEU A 191 -20.12 -9.01 -12.60
C LEU A 191 -18.80 -8.57 -11.91
N LEU A 192 -18.69 -7.31 -11.53
CA LEU A 192 -17.48 -6.80 -10.90
C LEU A 192 -17.25 -7.42 -9.51
N ILE A 193 -18.29 -7.49 -8.68
CA ILE A 193 -18.20 -8.10 -7.35
C ILE A 193 -17.85 -9.58 -7.46
N GLY A 194 -18.53 -10.32 -8.33
CA GLY A 194 -18.29 -11.74 -8.54
C GLY A 194 -16.87 -12.02 -9.03
N THR A 195 -16.41 -11.27 -10.05
CA THR A 195 -15.06 -11.41 -10.58
C THR A 195 -14.01 -11.06 -9.53
N THR A 196 -14.19 -9.96 -8.81
CA THR A 196 -13.26 -9.53 -7.74
C THR A 196 -13.18 -10.57 -6.63
N MET A 197 -14.31 -11.08 -6.16
CA MET A 197 -14.35 -12.12 -5.13
C MET A 197 -13.74 -13.44 -5.60
N THR A 198 -13.96 -13.80 -6.87
CA THR A 198 -13.30 -14.98 -7.46
C THR A 198 -11.78 -14.86 -7.39
N ILE A 199 -11.23 -13.73 -7.85
CA ILE A 199 -9.78 -13.51 -7.89
C ILE A 199 -9.20 -13.44 -6.49
N ASN A 200 -9.78 -12.66 -5.59
CA ASN A 200 -9.31 -12.54 -4.21
C ASN A 200 -9.36 -13.90 -3.49
N THR A 201 -10.47 -14.63 -3.59
CA THR A 201 -10.61 -15.96 -2.97
C THR A 201 -9.60 -16.95 -3.54
N PHE A 202 -9.36 -16.93 -4.86
CA PHE A 202 -8.35 -17.77 -5.46
C PHE A 202 -6.96 -17.50 -4.87
N PHE A 203 -6.57 -16.25 -4.80
CA PHE A 203 -5.26 -15.88 -4.25
C PHE A 203 -5.13 -16.12 -2.74
N ILE A 204 -6.18 -16.05 -1.97
CA ILE A 204 -6.18 -16.39 -0.55
C ILE A 204 -6.01 -17.90 -0.35
N ILE A 205 -6.72 -18.71 -1.11
CA ILE A 205 -6.77 -20.18 -0.90
C ILE A 205 -5.62 -20.88 -1.61
N TYR A 206 -5.30 -20.51 -2.86
CA TYR A 206 -4.25 -21.19 -3.63
C TYR A 206 -2.88 -20.99 -3.02
N LYS A 207 -2.30 -22.04 -2.44
CA LYS A 207 -1.06 -22.00 -1.65
C LYS A 207 -1.11 -20.92 -0.56
N GLY A 208 -2.18 -20.78 0.15
CA GLY A 208 -2.42 -19.78 1.20
C GLY A 208 -1.48 -19.91 2.39
N ALA A 209 -1.77 -19.19 3.46
CA ALA A 209 -0.92 -19.14 4.65
C ALA A 209 -0.77 -20.54 5.27
N LYS A 210 0.47 -20.91 5.59
CA LYS A 210 0.77 -22.19 6.26
C LYS A 210 0.08 -22.30 7.62
N GLY A 211 0.02 -21.21 8.37
CA GLY A 211 -0.65 -21.16 9.67
C GLY A 211 -2.15 -21.48 9.62
N LEU A 212 -2.76 -21.38 8.43
CA LEU A 212 -4.16 -21.73 8.18
C LEU A 212 -4.31 -23.08 7.47
N GLY A 213 -3.21 -23.82 7.23
CA GLY A 213 -3.21 -25.09 6.51
C GLY A 213 -3.55 -24.99 5.02
N LEU A 214 -3.49 -23.78 4.44
CA LEU A 214 -3.86 -23.51 3.05
C LEU A 214 -2.70 -23.74 2.05
N ASP A 215 -1.48 -23.93 2.54
CA ASP A 215 -0.27 -24.10 1.73
C ASP A 215 -0.29 -25.38 0.86
N LYS A 216 -1.06 -26.38 1.24
CA LYS A 216 -1.20 -27.66 0.55
C LYS A 216 -2.48 -27.79 -0.27
N THR A 217 -3.26 -26.71 -0.40
CA THR A 217 -4.54 -26.76 -1.13
C THR A 217 -4.33 -27.08 -2.61
N PRO A 218 -4.95 -28.14 -3.14
CA PRO A 218 -4.88 -28.46 -4.56
C PRO A 218 -5.46 -27.34 -5.42
N VAL A 219 -4.85 -27.10 -6.59
CA VAL A 219 -5.28 -26.01 -7.49
C VAL A 219 -6.75 -26.13 -7.91
N GLY A 220 -7.24 -27.37 -8.14
CA GLY A 220 -8.65 -27.59 -8.50
C GLY A 220 -9.63 -27.18 -7.39
N VAL A 221 -9.29 -27.47 -6.13
CA VAL A 221 -10.09 -27.03 -4.97
C VAL A 221 -10.06 -25.51 -4.85
N ALA A 222 -8.90 -24.87 -5.02
CA ALA A 222 -8.79 -23.41 -4.97
C ALA A 222 -9.64 -22.74 -6.07
N ILE A 223 -9.58 -23.26 -7.30
CA ILE A 223 -10.38 -22.78 -8.44
C ILE A 223 -11.88 -22.97 -8.15
N GLY A 224 -12.29 -24.18 -7.77
CA GLY A 224 -13.71 -24.47 -7.51
C GLY A 224 -14.29 -23.60 -6.40
N THR A 225 -13.55 -23.46 -5.28
CA THR A 225 -13.97 -22.59 -4.17
C THR A 225 -14.02 -21.11 -4.59
N ALA A 226 -13.03 -20.64 -5.34
CA ALA A 226 -13.00 -19.26 -5.82
C ALA A 226 -14.19 -18.93 -6.72
N PHE A 227 -14.48 -19.78 -7.69
CA PHE A 227 -15.66 -19.61 -8.55
C PHE A 227 -16.97 -19.75 -7.78
N GLY A 228 -17.05 -20.68 -6.81
CA GLY A 228 -18.21 -20.80 -5.93
C GLY A 228 -18.49 -19.55 -5.11
N VAL A 229 -17.45 -18.98 -4.48
CA VAL A 229 -17.57 -17.74 -3.70
C VAL A 229 -17.90 -16.56 -4.62
N GLY A 230 -17.25 -16.47 -5.78
CA GLY A 230 -17.52 -15.41 -6.75
C GLY A 230 -18.96 -15.44 -7.29
N ALA A 231 -19.44 -16.63 -7.69
CA ALA A 231 -20.81 -16.82 -8.15
C ALA A 231 -21.82 -16.51 -7.04
N PHE A 232 -21.57 -16.99 -5.83
CA PHE A 232 -22.41 -16.67 -4.67
C PHE A 232 -22.47 -15.16 -4.41
N SER A 233 -21.34 -14.48 -4.42
CA SER A 233 -21.25 -13.03 -4.20
C SER A 233 -21.97 -12.25 -5.31
N ALA A 234 -21.82 -12.67 -6.57
CA ALA A 234 -22.54 -12.08 -7.71
C ALA A 234 -24.05 -12.22 -7.54
N ILE A 235 -24.54 -13.42 -7.25
CA ILE A 235 -25.97 -13.71 -7.07
C ILE A 235 -26.51 -12.95 -5.85
N ALA A 236 -25.78 -12.96 -4.73
CA ALA A 236 -26.17 -12.23 -3.51
C ALA A 236 -26.30 -10.73 -3.75
N THR A 237 -25.54 -10.17 -4.70
CA THR A 237 -25.59 -8.73 -5.03
C THR A 237 -26.84 -8.34 -5.81
N ILE A 238 -27.43 -9.25 -6.63
CA ILE A 238 -28.55 -8.95 -7.51
C ILE A 238 -29.71 -8.24 -6.80
N PRO A 239 -30.22 -8.72 -5.63
CA PRO A 239 -31.35 -8.08 -4.95
C PRO A 239 -31.00 -6.72 -4.31
N PHE A 240 -29.72 -6.42 -4.12
CA PHE A 240 -29.30 -5.15 -3.52
C PHE A 240 -29.24 -4.02 -4.54
N VAL A 241 -28.90 -4.29 -5.80
CA VAL A 241 -28.74 -3.25 -6.83
C VAL A 241 -30.03 -2.42 -7.03
N PRO A 242 -31.23 -3.03 -7.18
CA PRO A 242 -32.48 -2.25 -7.27
C PRO A 242 -32.76 -1.41 -6.02
N ARG A 243 -32.42 -1.93 -4.81
CA ARG A 243 -32.59 -1.19 -3.56
C ARG A 243 -31.67 0.04 -3.50
N ILE A 244 -30.40 -0.12 -3.90
CA ILE A 244 -29.46 0.99 -4.01
C ILE A 244 -29.96 2.04 -5.01
N LYS A 245 -30.38 1.63 -6.20
CA LYS A 245 -30.93 2.52 -7.23
C LYS A 245 -32.16 3.29 -6.73
N LYS A 246 -33.09 2.60 -6.06
CA LYS A 246 -34.26 3.23 -5.47
C LYS A 246 -33.85 4.26 -4.43
N PHE A 247 -32.98 3.89 -3.50
CA PHE A 247 -32.46 4.80 -2.47
C PHE A 247 -31.82 6.05 -3.09
N VAL A 248 -30.97 5.87 -4.12
CA VAL A 248 -30.34 6.98 -4.84
C VAL A 248 -31.39 7.87 -5.51
N THR A 249 -32.37 7.28 -6.19
CA THR A 249 -33.44 8.03 -6.86
C THR A 249 -34.29 8.82 -5.85
N ASP A 250 -34.66 8.20 -4.74
CA ASP A 250 -35.46 8.84 -3.69
C ASP A 250 -34.68 9.99 -3.05
N LYS A 251 -33.37 9.79 -2.83
CA LYS A 251 -32.49 10.85 -2.32
C LYS A 251 -32.47 12.06 -3.27
N PHE A 252 -32.18 11.86 -4.56
CA PHE A 252 -32.13 12.93 -5.54
C PHE A 252 -33.46 13.63 -5.76
N ASN A 253 -34.59 12.94 -5.57
CA ASN A 253 -35.92 13.54 -5.68
C ASN A 253 -36.28 14.40 -4.45
N ASN A 254 -35.80 14.00 -3.26
CA ASN A 254 -36.13 14.70 -2.01
C ASN A 254 -35.24 15.90 -1.73
N GLU A 255 -33.97 15.85 -2.13
CA GLU A 255 -33.00 16.92 -1.84
C GLU A 255 -32.93 18.00 -2.96
N GLY A 256 -33.80 17.93 -3.99
CA GLY A 256 -33.97 18.92 -5.06
C GLY A 256 -32.68 19.63 -5.48
N ASN A 257 -32.07 19.23 -6.57
CA ASN A 257 -30.99 19.87 -7.35
C ASN A 257 -29.84 20.64 -6.62
N GLU A 258 -29.85 20.78 -5.30
CA GLU A 258 -28.81 21.47 -4.52
C GLU A 258 -27.70 20.56 -3.97
N ILE A 259 -27.59 19.34 -4.51
CA ILE A 259 -26.66 18.36 -3.96
C ILE A 259 -25.24 18.59 -4.42
N GLU A 260 -24.42 19.06 -3.50
CA GLU A 260 -22.98 18.80 -3.31
C GLU A 260 -21.95 19.37 -4.30
N MET A 261 -22.28 19.98 -5.42
CA MET A 261 -21.33 20.85 -6.12
C MET A 261 -20.93 22.04 -5.23
N SER A 262 -21.88 22.57 -4.44
CA SER A 262 -21.61 23.66 -3.51
C SER A 262 -20.63 23.31 -2.37
N HIS A 263 -20.47 22.05 -2.01
CA HIS A 263 -19.56 21.67 -0.92
C HIS A 263 -18.09 21.52 -1.38
N ILE A 264 -17.85 21.10 -2.63
CA ILE A 264 -16.47 21.10 -3.17
C ILE A 264 -16.03 22.55 -3.39
N GLU A 265 -16.88 23.37 -3.99
CA GLU A 265 -16.64 24.80 -4.15
C GLU A 265 -16.47 25.50 -2.80
N LYS A 266 -17.32 25.23 -1.80
CA LYS A 266 -17.18 25.78 -0.44
C LYS A 266 -15.99 25.24 0.33
N THR A 267 -15.58 23.98 0.16
CA THR A 267 -14.37 23.45 0.80
C THR A 267 -13.14 24.06 0.14
N ILE A 268 -13.14 24.15 -1.19
CA ILE A 268 -12.10 24.83 -1.98
C ILE A 268 -12.06 26.33 -1.62
N GLU A 269 -13.22 26.98 -1.48
CA GLU A 269 -13.37 28.39 -1.13
C GLU A 269 -12.98 28.68 0.34
N ASN A 270 -13.28 27.77 1.28
CA ASN A 270 -12.85 27.86 2.66
C ASN A 270 -11.35 27.61 2.82
N ASP A 271 -10.78 26.67 2.08
CA ASP A 271 -9.32 26.46 2.02
C ASP A 271 -8.63 27.66 1.34
N MET A 272 -9.28 28.32 0.35
CA MET A 272 -8.81 29.57 -0.23
C MET A 272 -8.82 30.73 0.78
N ASN A 273 -9.87 30.88 1.56
CA ASN A 273 -9.98 31.98 2.51
C ASN A 273 -9.05 31.80 3.72
N ASN A 274 -8.79 30.57 4.15
CA ASN A 274 -7.80 30.28 5.17
C ASN A 274 -6.36 30.41 4.69
N ASN A 275 -6.06 30.18 3.39
CA ASN A 275 -4.73 30.33 2.80
C ASN A 275 -4.44 31.72 2.24
N LYS A 276 -5.45 32.58 2.04
CA LYS A 276 -5.23 33.99 1.63
C LYS A 276 -4.43 34.79 2.65
N ASN A 277 -4.37 34.34 3.90
CA ASN A 277 -3.59 34.97 4.96
C ASN A 277 -2.13 34.47 5.08
N THR A 278 -1.70 33.50 4.25
CA THR A 278 -0.33 32.98 4.24
C THR A 278 0.18 32.85 2.79
N LEU A 279 0.74 33.94 2.30
CA LEU A 279 1.46 34.14 1.03
C LEU A 279 2.16 32.94 0.45
N ASN A 280 1.80 32.57 -0.80
CA ASN A 280 2.82 32.24 -1.82
C ASN A 280 2.19 32.16 -3.23
N ILE A 281 2.72 32.92 -4.18
CA ILE A 281 2.39 32.95 -5.61
C ILE A 281 2.45 31.55 -6.26
N GLN A 282 3.25 30.62 -5.72
CA GLN A 282 3.31 29.23 -6.16
C GLN A 282 2.06 28.43 -5.78
N SER A 283 1.45 28.70 -4.65
CA SER A 283 0.19 28.09 -4.18
C SER A 283 -0.98 28.42 -5.12
N ASN A 284 -1.07 29.65 -5.61
CA ASN A 284 -2.14 30.07 -6.51
C ASN A 284 -2.07 29.36 -7.88
N LYS A 285 -0.87 29.19 -8.47
CA LYS A 285 -0.70 28.49 -9.74
C LYS A 285 -0.96 26.99 -9.65
N GLU A 286 -0.68 26.38 -8.51
CA GLU A 286 -0.98 24.95 -8.29
C GLU A 286 -2.49 24.75 -8.11
N PHE A 287 -3.14 25.66 -7.43
CA PHE A 287 -4.59 25.68 -7.25
C PHE A 287 -5.32 25.87 -8.58
N GLU A 288 -4.94 26.86 -9.40
CA GLU A 288 -5.51 27.08 -10.73
C GLU A 288 -5.43 25.83 -11.61
N ARG A 289 -4.30 25.13 -11.58
CA ARG A 289 -4.13 23.85 -12.30
C ARG A 289 -5.07 22.76 -11.82
N ILE A 290 -5.32 22.66 -10.51
CA ILE A 290 -6.24 21.68 -9.94
C ILE A 290 -7.68 22.01 -10.37
N VAL A 291 -8.06 23.27 -10.35
CA VAL A 291 -9.38 23.72 -10.80
C VAL A 291 -9.56 23.39 -12.29
N ASP A 292 -8.60 23.76 -13.13
CA ASP A 292 -8.61 23.50 -14.57
C ASP A 292 -8.71 21.99 -14.87
N LEU A 293 -7.95 21.18 -14.15
CA LEU A 293 -8.00 19.71 -14.24
C LEU A 293 -9.37 19.15 -13.87
N HIS A 294 -10.03 19.72 -12.85
CA HIS A 294 -11.36 19.27 -12.42
C HIS A 294 -12.48 19.74 -13.35
N GLU A 295 -12.36 20.94 -13.94
CA GLU A 295 -13.35 21.48 -14.87
C GLU A 295 -13.32 20.77 -16.21
N ASN A 296 -12.13 20.44 -16.71
CA ASN A 296 -11.92 19.78 -18.00
C ASN A 296 -12.13 18.26 -17.99
N ALA A 297 -12.32 17.64 -16.82
CA ALA A 297 -12.59 16.20 -16.74
C ALA A 297 -14.01 15.88 -17.23
N GLU A 298 -14.16 14.76 -17.95
CA GLU A 298 -15.46 14.29 -18.43
C GLU A 298 -16.45 14.12 -17.27
N LYS A 299 -17.65 14.65 -17.44
CA LYS A 299 -18.73 14.57 -16.45
C LYS A 299 -19.72 13.50 -16.87
N PHE A 300 -20.06 12.60 -15.95
CA PHE A 300 -21.05 11.57 -16.12
C PHE A 300 -22.31 11.90 -15.31
N ASN A 301 -23.38 11.12 -15.51
CA ASN A 301 -24.62 11.31 -14.79
C ASN A 301 -24.42 11.15 -13.27
N GLU A 302 -24.85 12.15 -12.49
CA GLU A 302 -24.63 12.21 -11.05
C GLU A 302 -25.29 11.05 -10.28
N LYS A 303 -26.49 10.62 -10.69
CA LYS A 303 -27.18 9.46 -10.08
C LYS A 303 -26.39 8.18 -10.31
N THR A 304 -25.83 8.02 -11.52
CA THR A 304 -24.97 6.88 -11.85
C THR A 304 -23.69 6.89 -11.05
N GLU A 305 -22.99 8.03 -10.98
CA GLU A 305 -21.78 8.18 -10.14
C GLU A 305 -22.09 7.93 -8.67
N TYR A 306 -23.19 8.48 -8.15
CA TYR A 306 -23.58 8.23 -6.77
C TYR A 306 -23.89 6.75 -6.51
N THR A 307 -24.45 6.05 -7.49
CA THR A 307 -24.64 4.61 -7.39
C THR A 307 -23.30 3.88 -7.33
N PHE A 308 -22.31 4.24 -8.16
CA PHE A 308 -20.97 3.67 -8.13
C PHE A 308 -20.24 3.83 -6.79
N ARG A 309 -20.63 4.78 -5.94
CA ARG A 309 -20.09 4.99 -4.60
C ARG A 309 -20.11 3.70 -3.74
N TYR A 310 -21.19 2.92 -3.80
CA TYR A 310 -21.30 1.67 -3.03
C TYR A 310 -20.37 0.58 -3.57
N LEU A 311 -20.18 0.54 -4.89
CA LEU A 311 -19.20 -0.37 -5.50
C LEU A 311 -17.77 0.05 -5.15
N GLN A 312 -17.50 1.35 -5.11
CA GLN A 312 -16.20 1.88 -4.70
C GLN A 312 -15.86 1.53 -3.25
N ILE A 313 -16.81 1.56 -2.34
CA ILE A 313 -16.58 1.08 -0.96
C ILE A 313 -16.13 -0.38 -0.95
N PHE A 314 -16.74 -1.22 -1.78
CA PHE A 314 -16.34 -2.61 -1.90
C PHE A 314 -14.93 -2.76 -2.50
N THR A 315 -14.58 -2.00 -3.54
CA THR A 315 -13.24 -2.07 -4.14
C THR A 315 -12.16 -1.52 -3.20
N ALA A 316 -12.46 -0.47 -2.42
CA ALA A 316 -11.57 0.04 -1.37
C ALA A 316 -11.28 -1.01 -0.29
N ILE A 317 -12.28 -1.79 0.11
CA ILE A 317 -12.12 -2.92 1.03
C ILE A 317 -11.14 -3.96 0.46
N CYS A 318 -11.30 -4.31 -0.82
CA CYS A 318 -10.41 -5.27 -1.48
C CYS A 318 -8.98 -4.73 -1.64
N ASP A 319 -8.84 -3.44 -1.95
CA ASP A 319 -7.54 -2.77 -2.06
C ASP A 319 -6.83 -2.71 -0.70
N SER A 320 -7.55 -2.33 0.36
CA SER A 320 -7.05 -2.35 1.74
C SER A 320 -6.58 -3.74 2.17
N PHE A 321 -7.36 -4.78 1.89
CA PHE A 321 -6.95 -6.16 2.17
C PHE A 321 -5.65 -6.53 1.44
N SER A 322 -5.55 -6.20 0.15
CA SER A 322 -4.38 -6.47 -0.67
C SER A 322 -3.15 -5.68 -0.19
N HIS A 323 -3.37 -4.43 0.23
CA HIS A 323 -2.36 -3.55 0.80
C HIS A 323 -1.79 -4.16 2.10
N GLY A 324 -2.63 -4.50 3.07
CA GLY A 324 -2.21 -5.14 4.32
C GLY A 324 -1.43 -6.44 4.10
N ALA A 325 -1.82 -7.24 3.10
CA ALA A 325 -1.13 -8.46 2.69
C ALA A 325 0.30 -8.22 2.17
N ASN A 326 0.57 -7.06 1.59
CA ASN A 326 1.89 -6.71 1.06
C ASN A 326 2.72 -5.93 2.07
N ASP A 327 2.19 -4.84 2.60
CA ASP A 327 2.98 -3.80 3.24
C ASP A 327 3.30 -4.05 4.70
N VAL A 328 2.54 -4.91 5.38
CA VAL A 328 2.93 -5.37 6.72
C VAL A 328 4.37 -5.89 6.76
N ALA A 329 4.82 -6.50 5.67
CA ALA A 329 6.17 -7.05 5.54
C ALA A 329 7.28 -5.99 5.66
N ASN A 330 7.01 -4.75 5.30
CA ASN A 330 7.98 -3.66 5.32
C ASN A 330 8.36 -3.22 6.75
N ALA A 331 7.44 -3.34 7.71
CA ALA A 331 7.72 -3.13 9.13
C ALA A 331 8.12 -4.43 9.84
N ILE A 332 7.42 -5.52 9.53
CA ILE A 332 7.53 -6.76 10.28
C ILE A 332 8.62 -7.70 9.73
N GLY A 333 9.04 -7.56 8.48
CA GLY A 333 10.08 -8.41 7.87
C GLY A 333 11.40 -8.40 8.64
N PRO A 334 11.99 -7.21 8.91
CA PRO A 334 13.20 -7.13 9.73
C PRO A 334 12.98 -7.64 11.17
N PHE A 335 11.82 -7.40 11.78
CA PHE A 335 11.51 -7.91 13.12
C PHE A 335 11.33 -9.43 13.13
N ALA A 336 10.68 -9.99 12.11
CA ALA A 336 10.58 -11.45 11.95
C ALA A 336 11.97 -12.09 11.76
N ALA A 337 12.94 -11.39 11.18
CA ALA A 337 14.33 -11.83 11.14
C ALA A 337 14.93 -11.88 12.54
N MET A 338 14.79 -10.81 13.33
CA MET A 338 15.26 -10.76 14.73
C MET A 338 14.64 -11.87 15.56
N TRP A 339 13.33 -12.08 15.46
CA TRP A 339 12.60 -13.14 16.18
C TRP A 339 13.10 -14.54 15.82
N ALA A 340 13.28 -14.81 14.53
CA ALA A 340 13.76 -16.10 14.06
C ALA A 340 15.18 -16.42 14.56
N ILE A 341 16.07 -15.43 14.54
CA ILE A 341 17.44 -15.55 15.02
C ILE A 341 17.46 -15.78 16.53
N HIS A 342 16.65 -15.02 17.27
CA HIS A 342 16.57 -15.15 18.73
C HIS A 342 16.11 -16.54 19.18
N ASN A 343 15.11 -17.11 18.51
CA ASN A 343 14.51 -18.38 18.92
C ASN A 343 15.28 -19.60 18.44
N SER A 344 15.85 -19.58 17.23
CA SER A 344 16.45 -20.77 16.62
C SER A 344 17.97 -20.78 16.62
N GLN A 345 18.62 -19.61 16.79
CA GLN A 345 20.07 -19.41 16.60
C GLN A 345 20.60 -19.88 15.24
N ASP A 346 19.72 -20.34 14.34
CA ASP A 346 20.05 -20.86 13.03
C ASP A 346 19.57 -19.90 11.93
N LEU A 347 20.52 -19.20 11.32
CA LEU A 347 20.31 -18.30 10.19
C LEU A 347 19.86 -19.04 8.93
N ASN A 348 20.22 -20.32 8.81
CA ASN A 348 19.99 -21.13 7.62
C ASN A 348 18.61 -21.79 7.58
N LYS A 349 17.81 -21.66 8.65
CA LYS A 349 16.48 -22.26 8.69
C LYS A 349 15.65 -21.77 7.49
N LYS A 350 15.51 -22.65 6.49
CA LYS A 350 14.82 -22.40 5.22
C LYS A 350 13.30 -22.21 5.37
N ASN A 351 12.78 -22.35 6.58
CA ASN A 351 11.34 -22.34 6.81
C ASN A 351 10.75 -20.95 6.59
N ASP A 352 9.58 -20.94 5.99
CA ASP A 352 8.66 -19.82 6.05
C ASP A 352 8.43 -19.45 7.53
N MET A 353 7.83 -18.31 7.77
CA MET A 353 7.48 -17.85 9.11
C MET A 353 6.81 -18.98 9.90
N ASP A 354 7.36 -19.35 11.06
CA ASP A 354 6.82 -20.43 11.89
C ASP A 354 5.42 -20.04 12.42
N ALA A 355 4.58 -21.03 12.72
CA ALA A 355 3.20 -20.80 13.15
C ALA A 355 3.12 -19.94 14.43
N ASP A 356 4.08 -20.09 15.33
CA ASP A 356 4.24 -19.31 16.56
C ASP A 356 4.68 -17.84 16.35
N ALA A 357 5.03 -17.46 15.12
CA ALA A 357 5.39 -16.08 14.78
C ALA A 357 4.26 -15.29 14.07
N TYR A 358 3.08 -15.91 13.85
CA TYR A 358 1.97 -15.21 13.17
C TYR A 358 1.39 -14.03 13.98
N TRP A 359 1.55 -14.02 15.31
CA TRP A 359 1.17 -12.87 16.13
C TRP A 359 1.88 -11.58 15.73
N ILE A 360 3.09 -11.69 15.15
CA ILE A 360 3.88 -10.55 14.66
C ILE A 360 3.14 -9.85 13.50
N LEU A 361 2.48 -10.61 12.62
CA LEU A 361 1.65 -10.06 11.54
C LEU A 361 0.45 -9.30 12.10
N GLY A 362 -0.19 -9.85 13.14
CA GLY A 362 -1.26 -9.17 13.86
C GLY A 362 -0.81 -7.86 14.50
N LEU A 363 0.37 -7.87 15.15
CA LEU A 363 0.99 -6.68 15.71
C LEU A 363 1.22 -5.60 14.62
N GLY A 364 1.72 -6.00 13.46
CA GLY A 364 1.91 -5.13 12.31
C GLY A 364 0.60 -4.54 11.80
N GLY A 365 -0.44 -5.36 11.62
CA GLY A 365 -1.76 -4.92 11.17
C GLY A 365 -2.42 -3.91 12.14
N ILE A 366 -2.32 -4.15 13.44
CA ILE A 366 -2.80 -3.20 14.46
C ILE A 366 -2.01 -1.88 14.42
N GLY A 367 -0.68 -1.98 14.28
CA GLY A 367 0.18 -0.80 14.15
C GLY A 367 -0.21 0.06 12.94
N ILE A 368 -0.39 -0.58 11.77
CA ILE A 368 -0.85 0.07 10.54
C ILE A 368 -2.17 0.80 10.78
N SER A 369 -3.15 0.13 11.37
CA SER A 369 -4.47 0.70 11.64
C SER A 369 -4.41 1.91 12.58
N LEU A 370 -3.58 1.83 13.61
CA LEU A 370 -3.37 2.93 14.56
C LEU A 370 -2.69 4.12 13.89
N GLY A 371 -1.72 3.89 13.01
CA GLY A 371 -1.04 4.95 12.27
C GLY A 371 -2.00 5.72 11.35
N LEU A 372 -2.88 5.02 10.64
CA LEU A 372 -3.92 5.63 9.82
C LEU A 372 -4.86 6.49 10.67
N LEU A 373 -5.32 5.96 11.81
CA LEU A 373 -6.20 6.66 12.73
C LEU A 373 -5.60 7.99 13.21
N LEU A 374 -4.32 7.97 13.57
CA LEU A 374 -3.67 9.13 14.18
C LEU A 374 -3.22 10.18 13.16
N TYR A 375 -2.79 9.77 11.97
CA TYR A 375 -2.09 10.68 11.06
C TYR A 375 -2.44 10.56 9.58
N GLY A 376 -3.14 9.51 9.14
CA GLY A 376 -3.39 9.21 7.72
C GLY A 376 -4.25 10.24 6.97
N TYR A 377 -5.06 11.04 7.68
CA TYR A 377 -5.95 12.04 7.07
C TYR A 377 -5.21 13.06 6.19
N ARG A 378 -3.96 13.42 6.53
CA ARG A 378 -3.16 14.40 5.77
C ARG A 378 -2.82 13.89 4.36
N ILE A 379 -2.37 12.65 4.27
CA ILE A 379 -1.99 12.04 2.99
C ILE A 379 -3.22 11.73 2.13
N MET A 380 -4.32 11.25 2.75
CA MET A 380 -5.58 11.02 2.03
C MET A 380 -6.07 12.26 1.31
N HIS A 381 -6.00 13.42 1.97
CA HIS A 381 -6.40 14.70 1.35
C HIS A 381 -5.44 15.11 0.24
N ALA A 382 -4.13 14.94 0.44
CA ALA A 382 -3.12 15.35 -0.55
C ALA A 382 -3.22 14.56 -1.87
N ILE A 383 -3.47 13.26 -1.82
CA ILE A 383 -3.55 12.38 -3.02
C ILE A 383 -4.93 12.44 -3.66
N GLY A 384 -5.99 12.40 -2.85
CA GLY A 384 -7.36 12.25 -3.33
C GLY A 384 -7.88 13.40 -4.20
N THR A 385 -7.20 14.56 -4.19
CA THR A 385 -7.69 15.76 -4.90
C THR A 385 -6.71 16.35 -5.91
N LYS A 386 -5.41 16.05 -5.81
CA LYS A 386 -4.37 16.82 -6.54
C LYS A 386 -3.86 16.16 -7.82
N LEU A 387 -3.96 14.83 -7.98
CA LEU A 387 -3.34 14.11 -9.08
C LEU A 387 -4.23 14.03 -10.33
N ILE A 388 -5.49 13.63 -10.15
CA ILE A 388 -6.56 13.62 -11.18
C ILE A 388 -7.89 14.01 -10.54
N LYS A 389 -8.92 14.27 -11.35
CA LYS A 389 -10.29 14.31 -10.83
C LYS A 389 -10.78 12.90 -10.51
N ILE A 390 -11.04 12.63 -9.25
CA ILE A 390 -11.56 11.35 -8.80
C ILE A 390 -13.08 11.41 -8.65
N THR A 391 -13.76 10.47 -9.29
CA THR A 391 -15.20 10.20 -9.13
C THR A 391 -15.38 8.75 -8.70
N PRO A 392 -16.53 8.34 -8.18
CA PRO A 392 -16.76 6.96 -7.76
C PRO A 392 -16.48 5.92 -8.84
N SER A 393 -16.86 6.15 -10.08
CA SER A 393 -16.58 5.23 -11.19
C SER A 393 -15.09 5.10 -11.52
N ARG A 394 -14.35 6.23 -11.48
CA ARG A 394 -12.89 6.24 -11.63
C ARG A 394 -12.20 5.54 -10.47
N GLY A 395 -12.66 5.79 -9.25
CA GLY A 395 -12.18 5.15 -8.04
C GLY A 395 -12.30 3.64 -8.07
N VAL A 396 -13.44 3.10 -8.51
CA VAL A 396 -13.63 1.65 -8.72
C VAL A 396 -12.55 1.06 -9.62
N ALA A 397 -12.26 1.71 -10.75
CA ALA A 397 -11.26 1.21 -11.69
C ALA A 397 -9.84 1.27 -11.12
N ILE A 398 -9.52 2.34 -10.40
CA ILE A 398 -8.20 2.54 -9.77
C ILE A 398 -7.98 1.51 -8.67
N GLU A 399 -8.89 1.44 -7.71
CA GLU A 399 -8.78 0.56 -6.53
C GLU A 399 -8.76 -0.92 -6.93
N LEU A 400 -9.64 -1.31 -7.85
CA LEU A 400 -9.69 -2.71 -8.30
C LEU A 400 -8.43 -3.11 -9.06
N ALA A 401 -7.90 -2.26 -9.95
CA ALA A 401 -6.68 -2.55 -10.68
C ALA A 401 -5.45 -2.60 -9.74
N SER A 402 -5.35 -1.67 -8.78
CA SER A 402 -4.32 -1.66 -7.75
C SER A 402 -4.37 -2.94 -6.93
N ALA A 403 -5.53 -3.27 -6.37
CA ALA A 403 -5.76 -4.47 -5.57
C ALA A 403 -5.34 -5.76 -6.30
N LEU A 404 -5.72 -5.89 -7.58
CA LEU A 404 -5.40 -7.07 -8.38
C LEU A 404 -3.89 -7.23 -8.60
N VAL A 405 -3.18 -6.14 -8.90
CA VAL A 405 -1.72 -6.18 -9.09
C VAL A 405 -1.00 -6.46 -7.78
N ILE A 406 -1.42 -5.83 -6.68
CA ILE A 406 -0.84 -6.02 -5.34
C ILE A 406 -1.02 -7.47 -4.88
N ILE A 407 -2.24 -8.02 -4.97
CA ILE A 407 -2.50 -9.38 -4.49
C ILE A 407 -1.77 -10.43 -5.33
N ALA A 408 -1.69 -10.22 -6.66
CA ALA A 408 -0.93 -11.09 -7.54
C ALA A 408 0.57 -11.05 -7.23
N GLY A 409 1.15 -9.87 -7.02
CA GLY A 409 2.54 -9.70 -6.65
C GLY A 409 2.88 -10.29 -5.29
N SER A 410 2.04 -10.06 -4.30
CA SER A 410 2.18 -10.67 -2.96
C SER A 410 2.21 -12.19 -3.06
N ARG A 411 1.40 -12.74 -3.94
CA ARG A 411 1.33 -14.18 -4.20
C ARG A 411 2.57 -14.72 -4.89
N LEU A 412 3.13 -13.96 -5.82
CA LEU A 412 4.40 -14.27 -6.48
C LEU A 412 5.62 -14.04 -5.57
N LYS A 413 5.40 -13.64 -4.32
CA LYS A 413 6.45 -13.29 -3.34
C LYS A 413 7.31 -12.10 -3.80
N ILE A 414 6.73 -11.21 -4.57
CA ILE A 414 7.38 -9.99 -5.05
C ILE A 414 6.95 -8.86 -4.11
N PRO A 415 7.87 -8.23 -3.37
CA PRO A 415 7.55 -7.05 -2.58
C PRO A 415 7.33 -5.87 -3.53
N LEU A 416 6.07 -5.65 -3.87
CA LEU A 416 5.66 -4.52 -4.70
C LEU A 416 5.59 -3.24 -3.86
N SER A 417 5.63 -2.11 -4.54
CA SER A 417 5.24 -0.85 -3.94
C SER A 417 3.76 -0.59 -4.20
N THR A 418 2.97 -0.62 -3.16
CA THR A 418 1.52 -0.34 -3.20
C THR A 418 1.25 1.09 -3.62
N THR A 419 2.07 2.07 -3.17
CA THR A 419 2.04 3.46 -3.66
C THR A 419 2.24 3.52 -5.18
N HIS A 420 3.18 2.73 -5.74
CA HIS A 420 3.39 2.68 -7.19
C HIS A 420 2.19 2.11 -7.93
N CYS A 421 1.57 1.06 -7.39
CA CYS A 421 0.36 0.47 -7.96
C CYS A 421 -0.77 1.49 -8.00
N GLN A 422 -1.03 2.17 -6.89
CA GLN A 422 -2.12 3.14 -6.75
C GLN A 422 -1.89 4.37 -7.64
N VAL A 423 -0.70 4.95 -7.62
CA VAL A 423 -0.35 6.10 -8.48
C VAL A 423 -0.37 5.69 -9.96
N GLY A 424 0.15 4.51 -10.30
CA GLY A 424 0.10 3.97 -11.65
C GLY A 424 -1.33 3.80 -12.16
N ALA A 425 -2.21 3.17 -11.36
CA ALA A 425 -3.63 3.03 -11.68
C ALA A 425 -4.32 4.39 -11.88
N THR A 426 -4.02 5.35 -11.00
CA THR A 426 -4.54 6.71 -11.07
C THR A 426 -4.11 7.41 -12.37
N VAL A 427 -2.83 7.33 -12.71
CA VAL A 427 -2.28 7.88 -13.95
C VAL A 427 -2.91 7.20 -15.18
N GLY A 428 -3.10 5.87 -15.13
CA GLY A 428 -3.74 5.12 -16.20
C GLY A 428 -5.16 5.60 -16.51
N VAL A 429 -5.97 5.85 -15.48
CA VAL A 429 -7.32 6.42 -15.64
C VAL A 429 -7.26 7.86 -16.12
N GLY A 430 -6.38 8.70 -15.54
CA GLY A 430 -6.21 10.10 -15.93
C GLY A 430 -5.76 10.28 -17.38
N ALA A 431 -4.95 9.37 -17.91
CA ALA A 431 -4.49 9.39 -19.30
C ALA A 431 -5.65 9.21 -20.32
N LEU A 432 -6.76 8.59 -19.91
CA LEU A 432 -7.93 8.44 -20.78
C LEU A 432 -8.78 9.71 -20.90
N GLU A 433 -8.63 10.68 -20.00
CA GLU A 433 -9.41 11.94 -20.07
C GLU A 433 -9.04 12.73 -21.32
N ASN A 434 -7.74 12.90 -21.59
CA ASN A 434 -7.26 13.54 -22.81
C ASN A 434 -5.94 12.88 -23.28
N PRO A 435 -6.03 11.81 -24.10
CA PRO A 435 -4.85 11.06 -24.54
C PRO A 435 -3.82 11.87 -25.33
N LYS A 436 -4.27 13.01 -25.96
CA LYS A 436 -3.40 13.83 -26.81
C LYS A 436 -2.54 14.82 -26.03
N THR A 437 -3.08 15.36 -24.94
CA THR A 437 -2.44 16.47 -24.20
C THR A 437 -2.01 16.08 -22.79
N CYS A 438 -2.41 14.88 -22.31
CA CYS A 438 -2.22 14.45 -20.92
C CYS A 438 -2.75 15.46 -19.88
N SER A 439 -3.70 16.32 -20.26
CA SER A 439 -4.25 17.35 -19.36
C SER A 439 -5.08 16.78 -18.23
N GLY A 440 -5.47 15.50 -18.30
CA GLY A 440 -6.16 14.78 -17.21
C GLY A 440 -5.26 14.42 -16.03
N ILE A 441 -3.95 14.72 -16.06
CA ILE A 441 -2.97 14.33 -15.04
C ILE A 441 -2.17 15.56 -14.61
N ASN A 442 -2.02 15.76 -13.30
CA ASN A 442 -1.09 16.73 -12.75
C ASN A 442 0.35 16.18 -12.77
N CYS A 443 1.06 16.36 -13.90
CA CYS A 443 2.42 15.87 -14.09
C CYS A 443 3.41 16.40 -13.05
N LYS A 444 3.20 17.61 -12.50
CA LYS A 444 4.08 18.17 -11.46
C LYS A 444 3.98 17.35 -10.16
N VAL A 445 2.76 17.01 -9.76
CA VAL A 445 2.53 16.15 -8.58
C VAL A 445 3.12 14.77 -8.83
N PHE A 446 2.89 14.18 -9.99
CA PHE A 446 3.45 12.88 -10.35
C PHE A 446 4.99 12.86 -10.27
N ILE A 447 5.68 13.84 -10.89
CA ILE A 447 7.15 13.92 -10.85
C ILE A 447 7.66 14.11 -9.42
N LYS A 448 7.01 14.96 -8.61
CA LYS A 448 7.36 15.15 -7.19
C LYS A 448 7.27 13.84 -6.42
N THR A 449 6.21 13.07 -6.65
CA THR A 449 6.02 11.75 -6.01
C THR A 449 7.09 10.76 -6.46
N ALA A 450 7.39 10.68 -7.76
CA ALA A 450 8.41 9.78 -8.32
C ALA A 450 9.81 10.10 -7.78
N LEU A 451 10.17 11.38 -7.65
CA LEU A 451 11.41 11.80 -7.01
C LEU A 451 11.44 11.42 -5.53
N GLY A 452 10.31 11.54 -4.83
CA GLY A 452 10.14 11.12 -3.44
C GLY A 452 10.48 9.64 -3.25
N TRP A 453 10.12 8.78 -4.20
CA TRP A 453 10.42 7.35 -4.13
C TRP A 453 11.94 7.06 -4.15
N ILE A 454 12.69 7.75 -5.03
CA ILE A 454 14.15 7.60 -5.14
C ILE A 454 14.83 8.11 -3.86
N ILE A 455 14.44 9.30 -3.41
CA ILE A 455 14.99 9.95 -2.22
C ILE A 455 14.76 9.09 -0.96
N THR A 456 13.59 8.47 -0.86
CA THR A 456 13.23 7.57 0.25
C THR A 456 14.24 6.45 0.43
N CYS A 457 14.59 5.74 -0.64
CA CYS A 457 15.54 4.63 -0.58
C CYS A 457 16.92 5.10 -0.06
N ILE A 458 17.38 6.26 -0.53
CA ILE A 458 18.68 6.84 -0.16
C ILE A 458 18.68 7.30 1.31
N ILE A 459 17.68 8.07 1.73
CA ILE A 459 17.62 8.61 3.08
C ILE A 459 17.54 7.49 4.11
N VAL A 460 16.62 6.53 3.92
CA VAL A 460 16.46 5.44 4.89
C VAL A 460 17.69 4.53 4.89
N GLY A 461 18.29 4.29 3.72
CA GLY A 461 19.54 3.52 3.62
C GLY A 461 20.69 4.16 4.39
N ILE A 462 20.91 5.46 4.21
CA ILE A 462 21.95 6.21 4.94
C ILE A 462 21.62 6.22 6.44
N THR A 463 20.39 6.52 6.83
CA THR A 463 19.99 6.60 8.25
C THR A 463 20.19 5.26 8.95
N ALA A 464 19.68 4.16 8.37
CA ALA A 464 19.85 2.83 8.92
C ALA A 464 21.33 2.41 8.99
N GLY A 465 22.10 2.70 7.93
CA GLY A 465 23.53 2.42 7.87
C GLY A 465 24.31 3.16 8.95
N VAL A 466 24.09 4.46 9.12
CA VAL A 466 24.76 5.29 10.14
C VAL A 466 24.42 4.83 11.56
N LEU A 467 23.14 4.63 11.86
CA LEU A 467 22.69 4.16 13.18
C LEU A 467 23.27 2.79 13.51
N THR A 468 23.33 1.89 12.52
CA THR A 468 23.91 0.56 12.68
C THR A 468 25.42 0.63 12.89
N ALA A 469 26.14 1.42 12.07
CA ALA A 469 27.58 1.59 12.16
C ALA A 469 28.00 2.21 13.49
N GLN A 470 27.27 3.19 13.98
CA GLN A 470 27.54 3.85 15.24
C GLN A 470 27.68 2.86 16.40
N GLY A 471 26.73 1.93 16.54
CA GLY A 471 26.80 0.97 17.65
C GLY A 471 27.73 -0.22 17.38
N ALA A 472 27.93 -0.60 16.10
CA ALA A 472 28.82 -1.70 15.74
C ALA A 472 30.31 -1.34 15.84
N TYR A 473 30.67 -0.08 15.54
CA TYR A 473 32.05 0.39 15.46
C TYR A 473 32.42 1.41 16.52
N ALA A 474 31.50 1.80 17.43
CA ALA A 474 31.83 2.68 18.53
C ALA A 474 32.91 2.04 19.43
N PRO A 475 33.98 2.76 19.84
CA PRO A 475 34.95 2.20 20.74
C PRO A 475 34.27 1.84 22.05
N ALA A 476 34.52 0.60 22.51
CA ALA A 476 34.03 0.16 23.82
C ALA A 476 34.64 1.06 24.90
N ILE A 477 33.81 1.72 25.68
CA ILE A 477 34.24 2.63 26.77
C ILE A 477 35.17 1.92 27.76
N TYR A 478 35.11 0.59 27.83
CA TYR A 478 36.00 -0.23 28.67
C TYR A 478 37.47 -0.15 28.33
N ASN A 479 37.87 0.26 27.15
CA ASN A 479 39.28 0.43 26.79
C ASN A 479 39.85 1.83 27.13
N TYR A 480 39.03 2.70 27.70
CA TYR A 480 39.43 4.08 28.06
C TYR A 480 39.56 4.33 29.56
N CYS A 481 39.45 3.32 30.41
CA CYS A 481 39.88 3.42 31.80
C CYS A 481 41.35 2.94 31.92
N PRO A 482 42.37 3.84 31.83
CA PRO A 482 43.74 3.49 32.19
C PRO A 482 43.76 3.44 33.70
N GLY A 483 43.58 2.27 34.28
CA GLY A 483 43.66 2.16 35.71
C GLY A 483 42.92 0.98 36.33
N ASN A 484 43.23 -0.23 35.91
CA ASN A 484 43.16 -1.40 36.78
C ASN A 484 44.01 -2.53 36.19
N THR A 485 45.32 -2.27 36.10
CA THR A 485 46.33 -3.32 36.31
C THR A 485 46.60 -3.34 37.80
N THR A 486 45.90 -4.17 38.54
CA THR A 486 46.45 -4.75 39.78
C THR A 486 45.57 -5.92 40.23
N VAL A 487 46.25 -7.04 40.22
CA VAL A 487 46.24 -8.25 40.99
C VAL A 487 45.27 -9.31 40.51
#